data_b4621a20995ade2274dbd2890bda7180
#
_entry.id   b4621a20995ade2274dbd2890bda7180
#
_cell.length_a   1.000
_cell.length_b   1.000
_cell.length_c   1.000
_cell.angle_alpha   90.00
_cell.angle_beta   90.00
_cell.angle_gamma   90.00
#
_symmetry.space_group_name_H-M   'P 1'
#
loop_
_entity.id
_entity.type
_entity.pdbx_description
1 polymer ?
#
loop_
_entity_poly.entity_id
_entity_poly.type
_entity_poly.pdbx_seq_one_letter_code
_entity_poly.pdbx_strand_id
1 'polypeptide(L)'
;MLEEIKERVCAANLALAREGLAILTWGNASEIDRERGLVVIKPSGVPYDGMKPSDMVVVDLDGKVVEGNYRPSSDTPTHLVLYKAFPQIGGVVHTHSPHATAWAQAGRSIPNIGTTHADTFHDDVPVTGEIPSDRIRDAYEEATGDAVVETIHRLGIDPVATPGALVAHHGPFTWGRDAADAVEHAVILEEVAKIALLSVALNPAIQMNRDLIEKHYSRKHGPKAYYGQKGNSK
;
A
#
# COMPACT_ATOMS: atom_id res chain seq x y z
N MET A 1 -23.32 -5.75 -5.80
CA MET A 1 -22.29 -4.69 -5.82
C MET A 1 -21.36 -4.74 -4.62
N LEU A 2 -21.81 -4.66 -3.35
CA LEU A 2 -20.92 -4.89 -2.18
C LEU A 2 -20.38 -6.32 -2.16
N GLU A 3 -21.14 -7.31 -2.59
CA GLU A 3 -20.68 -8.70 -2.69
C GLU A 3 -19.48 -8.84 -3.64
N GLU A 4 -19.50 -8.16 -4.79
CA GLU A 4 -18.36 -8.14 -5.72
C GLU A 4 -17.13 -7.49 -5.11
N ILE A 5 -17.30 -6.41 -4.33
CA ILE A 5 -16.18 -5.78 -3.62
C ILE A 5 -15.66 -6.72 -2.51
N LYS A 6 -16.53 -7.38 -1.77
CA LYS A 6 -16.13 -8.39 -0.77
C LYS A 6 -15.35 -9.54 -1.41
N GLU A 7 -15.75 -10.01 -2.58
CA GLU A 7 -15.02 -11.02 -3.34
C GLU A 7 -13.62 -10.54 -3.71
N ARG A 8 -13.49 -9.31 -4.26
CA ARG A 8 -12.20 -8.72 -4.60
C ARG A 8 -11.30 -8.51 -3.39
N VAL A 9 -11.84 -7.96 -2.29
CA VAL A 9 -11.07 -7.73 -1.05
C VAL A 9 -10.65 -9.05 -0.41
N CYS A 10 -11.51 -10.07 -0.40
CA CYS A 10 -11.14 -11.41 0.06
C CYS A 10 -10.02 -11.99 -0.79
N ALA A 11 -10.15 -11.95 -2.12
CA ALA A 11 -9.13 -12.42 -3.05
C ALA A 11 -7.79 -11.68 -2.87
N ALA A 12 -7.82 -10.36 -2.67
CA ALA A 12 -6.64 -9.54 -2.40
C ALA A 12 -5.94 -9.98 -1.10
N ASN A 13 -6.69 -10.18 -0.02
CA ASN A 13 -6.14 -10.67 1.24
C ASN A 13 -5.53 -12.07 1.11
N LEU A 14 -6.18 -12.99 0.43
CA LEU A 14 -5.63 -14.32 0.15
C LEU A 14 -4.35 -14.24 -0.70
N ALA A 15 -4.27 -13.29 -1.63
CA ALA A 15 -3.08 -13.04 -2.43
C ALA A 15 -1.89 -12.59 -1.57
N LEU A 16 -2.08 -11.75 -0.54
CA LEU A 16 -0.99 -11.35 0.36
C LEU A 16 -0.31 -12.56 1.02
N ALA A 17 -1.09 -13.55 1.46
CA ALA A 17 -0.54 -14.77 2.03
C ALA A 17 0.14 -15.65 0.97
N ARG A 18 -0.48 -15.81 -0.20
CA ARG A 18 0.07 -16.60 -1.32
C ARG A 18 1.40 -16.05 -1.83
N GLU A 19 1.54 -14.73 -1.93
CA GLU A 19 2.75 -14.04 -2.38
C GLU A 19 3.81 -13.92 -1.25
N GLY A 20 3.53 -14.45 -0.05
CA GLY A 20 4.48 -14.42 1.08
C GLY A 20 4.66 -13.05 1.73
N LEU A 21 3.75 -12.10 1.48
CA LEU A 21 3.79 -10.74 2.04
C LEU A 21 3.17 -10.67 3.43
N ALA A 22 2.33 -11.64 3.80
CA ALA A 22 1.65 -11.72 5.08
C ALA A 22 1.87 -13.07 5.74
N ILE A 23 2.19 -13.06 7.03
CA ILE A 23 2.39 -14.23 7.87
C ILE A 23 1.31 -14.26 8.95
N LEU A 24 0.77 -15.44 9.26
CA LEU A 24 -0.28 -15.63 10.29
C LEU A 24 -1.52 -14.80 9.94
N THR A 25 -1.79 -13.76 10.71
CA THR A 25 -2.94 -12.85 10.54
C THR A 25 -2.52 -11.42 10.24
N TRP A 26 -1.19 -11.19 10.09
CA TRP A 26 -0.62 -9.86 9.88
C TRP A 26 -0.93 -9.34 8.49
N GLY A 27 -1.11 -8.01 8.41
CA GLY A 27 -1.45 -7.37 7.16
C GLY A 27 -2.92 -7.50 6.78
N ASN A 28 -3.34 -6.69 5.85
CA ASN A 28 -4.71 -6.60 5.36
C ASN A 28 -4.79 -5.81 4.06
N ALA A 29 -5.90 -6.02 3.35
CA ALA A 29 -6.29 -5.26 2.18
C ALA A 29 -7.72 -4.77 2.36
N SER A 30 -8.01 -3.61 1.78
CA SER A 30 -9.35 -3.02 1.70
C SER A 30 -9.62 -2.42 0.33
N GLU A 31 -10.90 -2.15 0.04
CA GLU A 31 -11.36 -1.45 -1.15
C GLU A 31 -12.54 -0.53 -0.81
N ILE A 32 -12.59 0.66 -1.43
CA ILE A 32 -13.65 1.64 -1.21
C ILE A 32 -14.66 1.66 -2.35
N ASP A 33 -15.94 1.65 -1.98
CA ASP A 33 -17.04 2.08 -2.85
C ASP A 33 -17.21 3.59 -2.68
N ARG A 34 -16.68 4.36 -3.63
CA ARG A 34 -16.71 5.83 -3.59
C ARG A 34 -18.13 6.39 -3.71
N GLU A 35 -19.01 5.72 -4.45
CA GLU A 35 -20.40 6.18 -4.65
C GLU A 35 -21.21 6.10 -3.36
N ARG A 36 -20.95 5.06 -2.54
CA ARG A 36 -21.63 4.84 -1.27
C ARG A 36 -20.90 5.38 -0.06
N GLY A 37 -19.61 5.72 -0.21
CA GLY A 37 -18.75 6.08 0.92
C GLY A 37 -18.53 4.92 1.88
N LEU A 38 -18.44 3.67 1.36
CA LEU A 38 -18.27 2.46 2.14
C LEU A 38 -16.93 1.79 1.84
N VAL A 39 -16.29 1.26 2.85
CA VAL A 39 -15.01 0.53 2.74
C VAL A 39 -15.22 -0.91 3.17
N VAL A 40 -14.78 -1.82 2.34
CA VAL A 40 -14.72 -3.26 2.65
C VAL A 40 -13.31 -3.61 3.08
N ILE A 41 -13.15 -4.26 4.22
CA ILE A 41 -11.84 -4.56 4.81
C ILE A 41 -11.82 -5.95 5.45
N LYS A 42 -10.62 -6.54 5.55
CA LYS A 42 -10.35 -7.79 6.25
C LYS A 42 -10.77 -7.71 7.72
N PRO A 43 -11.39 -8.77 8.28
CA PRO A 43 -11.64 -8.85 9.71
C PRO A 43 -10.33 -8.97 10.52
N SER A 44 -10.32 -8.40 11.72
CA SER A 44 -9.18 -8.46 12.64
C SER A 44 -8.93 -9.90 13.15
N GLY A 45 -7.67 -10.33 13.08
CA GLY A 45 -7.22 -11.59 13.69
C GLY A 45 -7.75 -12.87 13.02
N VAL A 46 -8.49 -12.78 11.91
CA VAL A 46 -8.96 -13.95 11.16
C VAL A 46 -7.84 -14.47 10.26
N PRO A 47 -7.49 -15.78 10.34
CA PRO A 47 -6.49 -16.39 9.48
C PRO A 47 -6.88 -16.30 8.00
N TYR A 48 -5.87 -16.28 7.13
CA TYR A 48 -6.08 -16.28 5.68
C TYR A 48 -6.64 -17.62 5.20
N ASP A 49 -6.21 -18.72 5.80
CA ASP A 49 -6.73 -20.05 5.47
C ASP A 49 -8.22 -20.16 5.81
N GLY A 50 -9.01 -20.52 4.80
CA GLY A 50 -10.46 -20.66 4.92
C GLY A 50 -11.25 -19.33 4.92
N MET A 51 -10.61 -18.17 4.77
CA MET A 51 -11.27 -16.87 4.68
C MET A 51 -12.22 -16.81 3.47
N LYS A 52 -13.39 -16.23 3.68
CA LYS A 52 -14.47 -16.14 2.68
C LYS A 52 -14.89 -14.69 2.47
N PRO A 53 -15.49 -14.35 1.31
CA PRO A 53 -16.05 -13.02 1.06
C PRO A 53 -17.07 -12.58 2.13
N SER A 54 -17.85 -13.51 2.67
CA SER A 54 -18.81 -13.26 3.75
C SER A 54 -18.19 -12.85 5.08
N ASP A 55 -16.87 -13.07 5.27
CA ASP A 55 -16.15 -12.68 6.48
C ASP A 55 -15.72 -11.21 6.44
N MET A 56 -15.70 -10.59 5.24
CA MET A 56 -15.31 -9.19 5.08
C MET A 56 -16.25 -8.26 5.83
N VAL A 57 -15.68 -7.21 6.41
CA VAL A 57 -16.42 -6.21 7.18
C VAL A 57 -16.57 -4.95 6.34
N VAL A 58 -17.78 -4.37 6.37
CA VAL A 58 -18.09 -3.10 5.72
C VAL A 58 -18.17 -2.01 6.77
N VAL A 59 -17.43 -0.93 6.56
CA VAL A 59 -17.45 0.26 7.41
C VAL A 59 -17.77 1.51 6.59
N ASP A 60 -18.37 2.52 7.21
CA ASP A 60 -18.45 3.85 6.62
C ASP A 60 -17.13 4.63 6.79
N LEU A 61 -17.07 5.83 6.23
CA LEU A 61 -15.87 6.68 6.30
C LEU A 61 -15.56 7.20 7.72
N ASP A 62 -16.49 7.05 8.66
CA ASP A 62 -16.27 7.38 10.09
C ASP A 62 -15.87 6.15 10.91
N GLY A 63 -15.68 5.00 10.24
CA GLY A 63 -15.22 3.75 10.85
C GLY A 63 -16.31 2.94 11.53
N LYS A 64 -17.58 3.35 11.39
CA LYS A 64 -18.71 2.60 11.94
C LYS A 64 -18.99 1.38 11.08
N VAL A 65 -19.10 0.21 11.72
CA VAL A 65 -19.49 -1.03 11.05
C VAL A 65 -20.94 -0.92 10.53
N VAL A 66 -21.09 -1.08 9.23
CA VAL A 66 -22.38 -1.07 8.52
C VAL A 66 -22.86 -2.49 8.25
N GLU A 67 -21.93 -3.40 7.94
CA GLU A 67 -22.23 -4.79 7.63
C GLU A 67 -21.07 -5.70 8.04
N GLY A 68 -21.37 -6.91 8.50
CA GLY A 68 -20.42 -7.93 8.92
C GLY A 68 -20.58 -8.35 10.38
N ASN A 69 -20.08 -9.56 10.71
CA ASN A 69 -20.20 -10.15 12.06
C ASN A 69 -18.88 -10.08 12.84
N TYR A 70 -17.80 -9.67 12.19
CA TYR A 70 -16.48 -9.55 12.79
C TYR A 70 -16.13 -8.10 13.12
N ARG A 71 -15.11 -7.92 13.96
CA ARG A 71 -14.46 -6.61 14.08
C ARG A 71 -13.62 -6.36 12.84
N PRO A 72 -13.63 -5.14 12.26
CA PRO A 72 -12.74 -4.79 11.17
C PRO A 72 -11.27 -4.83 11.63
N SER A 73 -10.33 -4.89 10.70
CA SER A 73 -8.90 -4.76 11.01
C SER A 73 -8.63 -3.55 11.91
N SER A 74 -7.67 -3.69 12.84
CA SER A 74 -7.19 -2.56 13.64
C SER A 74 -6.70 -1.40 12.79
N ASP A 75 -6.15 -1.69 11.61
CA ASP A 75 -5.63 -0.67 10.68
C ASP A 75 -6.71 0.10 9.92
N THR A 76 -7.99 -0.19 10.18
CA THR A 76 -9.11 0.50 9.52
C THR A 76 -8.98 2.02 9.58
N PRO A 77 -8.67 2.68 10.72
CA PRO A 77 -8.52 4.13 10.76
C PRO A 77 -7.42 4.64 9.81
N THR A 78 -6.29 3.94 9.71
CA THR A 78 -5.22 4.27 8.74
C THR A 78 -5.74 4.27 7.31
N HIS A 79 -6.44 3.18 6.90
CA HIS A 79 -7.02 3.07 5.56
C HIS A 79 -8.02 4.19 5.27
N LEU A 80 -8.88 4.53 6.24
CA LEU A 80 -9.88 5.60 6.09
C LEU A 80 -9.22 6.97 5.91
N VAL A 81 -8.14 7.27 6.63
CA VAL A 81 -7.36 8.50 6.46
C VAL A 81 -6.81 8.58 5.04
N LEU A 82 -6.22 7.50 4.52
CA LEU A 82 -5.67 7.45 3.16
C LEU A 82 -6.78 7.64 2.11
N TYR A 83 -7.93 6.98 2.26
CA TYR A 83 -9.06 7.17 1.33
C TYR A 83 -9.62 8.59 1.34
N LYS A 84 -9.65 9.25 2.50
CA LYS A 84 -10.10 10.65 2.61
C LYS A 84 -9.12 11.61 1.98
N ALA A 85 -7.82 11.39 2.17
CA ALA A 85 -6.75 12.25 1.68
C ALA A 85 -6.47 12.09 0.17
N PHE A 86 -6.60 10.87 -0.36
CA PHE A 86 -6.27 10.53 -1.75
C PHE A 86 -7.53 10.05 -2.50
N PRO A 87 -8.35 10.96 -3.06
CA PRO A 87 -9.61 10.58 -3.71
C PRO A 87 -9.45 9.70 -4.96
N GLN A 88 -8.25 9.64 -5.54
CA GLN A 88 -7.94 8.87 -6.73
C GLN A 88 -7.61 7.39 -6.46
N ILE A 89 -7.37 6.99 -5.20
CA ILE A 89 -7.11 5.59 -4.86
C ILE A 89 -8.40 4.83 -4.56
N GLY A 90 -8.46 3.55 -4.90
CA GLY A 90 -9.62 2.67 -4.66
C GLY A 90 -9.30 1.47 -3.75
N GLY A 91 -8.03 1.06 -3.65
CA GLY A 91 -7.58 0.00 -2.76
C GLY A 91 -6.40 0.41 -1.91
N VAL A 92 -6.29 -0.14 -0.70
CA VAL A 92 -5.16 0.04 0.22
C VAL A 92 -4.74 -1.31 0.78
N VAL A 93 -3.44 -1.53 0.87
CA VAL A 93 -2.80 -2.71 1.46
C VAL A 93 -1.81 -2.29 2.52
N HIS A 94 -1.81 -3.00 3.63
CA HIS A 94 -0.77 -2.97 4.65
C HIS A 94 -0.15 -4.35 4.84
N THR A 95 1.17 -4.42 4.97
CA THR A 95 1.90 -5.66 5.27
C THR A 95 3.05 -5.41 6.23
N HIS A 96 3.62 -6.53 6.74
CA HIS A 96 4.90 -6.54 7.42
C HIS A 96 5.91 -7.34 6.60
N SER A 97 5.91 -7.16 5.29
CA SER A 97 6.82 -7.85 4.38
C SER A 97 8.28 -7.53 4.72
N PRO A 98 9.19 -8.54 4.74
CA PRO A 98 10.44 -8.43 5.49
C PRO A 98 11.38 -7.31 5.05
N HIS A 99 11.57 -7.14 3.74
CA HIS A 99 12.55 -6.16 3.23
C HIS A 99 12.02 -4.73 3.34
N ALA A 100 10.75 -4.50 2.96
CA ALA A 100 10.14 -3.18 3.12
C ALA A 100 10.04 -2.77 4.60
N THR A 101 9.70 -3.72 5.48
CA THR A 101 9.68 -3.48 6.93
C THR A 101 11.09 -3.19 7.47
N ALA A 102 12.13 -3.85 6.96
CA ALA A 102 13.51 -3.55 7.37
C ALA A 102 13.92 -2.09 7.03
N TRP A 103 13.52 -1.58 5.86
CA TRP A 103 13.72 -0.16 5.50
C TRP A 103 12.93 0.77 6.43
N ALA A 104 11.67 0.43 6.71
CA ALA A 104 10.83 1.19 7.64
C ALA A 104 11.43 1.26 9.05
N GLN A 105 11.91 0.13 9.59
CA GLN A 105 12.56 0.05 10.90
C GLN A 105 13.90 0.80 10.95
N ALA A 106 14.62 0.84 9.83
CA ALA A 106 15.84 1.61 9.70
C ALA A 106 15.60 3.12 9.53
N GLY A 107 14.34 3.58 9.45
CA GLY A 107 13.99 4.98 9.20
C GLY A 107 14.50 5.51 7.86
N ARG A 108 14.58 4.66 6.83
CA ARG A 108 15.14 5.00 5.52
C ARG A 108 14.14 4.75 4.41
N SER A 109 14.01 5.72 3.51
CA SER A 109 13.29 5.55 2.24
C SER A 109 13.97 4.51 1.36
N ILE A 110 13.20 3.79 0.54
CA ILE A 110 13.75 2.88 -0.48
C ILE A 110 14.14 3.72 -1.70
N PRO A 111 15.44 3.83 -2.02
CA PRO A 111 15.88 4.71 -3.11
C PRO A 111 15.53 4.13 -4.49
N ASN A 112 15.12 5.00 -5.41
CA ASN A 112 14.88 4.64 -6.81
C ASN A 112 16.22 4.54 -7.57
N ILE A 113 16.87 3.39 -7.46
CA ILE A 113 18.19 3.10 -8.03
C ILE A 113 18.17 1.99 -9.08
N GLY A 114 17.00 1.61 -9.54
CA GLY A 114 16.85 0.53 -10.51
C GLY A 114 15.63 0.68 -11.42
N THR A 115 15.77 0.23 -12.65
CA THR A 115 14.70 0.33 -13.66
C THR A 115 13.42 -0.41 -13.28
N THR A 116 13.53 -1.51 -12.52
CA THR A 116 12.36 -2.24 -11.98
C THR A 116 11.57 -1.38 -10.99
N HIS A 117 12.26 -0.63 -10.13
CA HIS A 117 11.63 0.35 -9.24
C HIS A 117 10.94 1.45 -10.04
N ALA A 118 11.69 2.08 -10.97
CA ALA A 118 11.19 3.17 -11.81
C ALA A 118 10.01 2.79 -12.73
N ASP A 119 9.83 1.52 -13.02
CA ASP A 119 8.68 1.04 -13.80
C ASP A 119 7.34 1.17 -13.07
N THR A 120 7.34 1.34 -11.74
CA THR A 120 6.12 1.39 -10.91
C THR A 120 6.08 2.61 -10.00
N PHE A 121 7.20 2.93 -9.35
CA PHE A 121 7.33 4.06 -8.43
C PHE A 121 8.21 5.12 -9.09
N HIS A 122 7.66 6.31 -9.31
CA HIS A 122 8.39 7.42 -9.95
C HIS A 122 9.49 7.98 -9.05
N ASP A 123 9.19 8.12 -7.76
CA ASP A 123 10.12 8.63 -6.76
C ASP A 123 10.65 7.51 -5.86
N ASP A 124 11.54 7.84 -4.93
CA ASP A 124 11.86 6.95 -3.82
C ASP A 124 10.58 6.59 -3.07
N VAL A 125 10.45 5.35 -2.58
CA VAL A 125 9.35 5.05 -1.66
C VAL A 125 9.67 5.69 -0.30
N PRO A 126 8.92 6.72 0.12
CA PRO A 126 9.28 7.52 1.28
C PRO A 126 9.03 6.78 2.59
N VAL A 127 9.84 7.09 3.61
CA VAL A 127 9.55 6.74 5.00
C VAL A 127 8.97 7.94 5.73
N THR A 128 7.99 7.71 6.59
CA THR A 128 7.39 8.76 7.44
C THR A 128 8.36 9.25 8.50
N GLY A 129 8.06 10.40 9.11
CA GLY A 129 8.60 10.76 10.41
C GLY A 129 8.07 9.84 11.52
N GLU A 130 8.63 9.99 12.73
CA GLU A 130 8.13 9.31 13.91
C GLU A 130 6.76 9.88 14.32
N ILE A 131 5.87 9.01 14.80
CA ILE A 131 4.57 9.41 15.33
C ILE A 131 4.77 9.99 16.74
N PRO A 132 4.23 11.19 17.06
CA PRO A 132 4.34 11.78 18.39
C PRO A 132 3.76 10.89 19.49
N SER A 133 4.41 10.87 20.66
CA SER A 133 4.05 9.95 21.76
C SER A 133 2.62 10.10 22.29
N ASP A 134 2.05 11.29 22.26
CA ASP A 134 0.66 11.54 22.60
C ASP A 134 -0.29 10.88 21.59
N ARG A 135 -0.02 11.01 20.29
CA ARG A 135 -0.81 10.38 19.24
C ARG A 135 -0.70 8.85 19.27
N ILE A 136 0.48 8.30 19.63
CA ILE A 136 0.65 6.85 19.83
C ILE A 136 -0.28 6.33 20.92
N ARG A 137 -0.47 7.08 22.01
CA ARG A 137 -1.32 6.63 23.13
C ARG A 137 -2.81 6.69 22.81
N ASP A 138 -3.22 7.71 22.07
CA ASP A 138 -4.65 8.07 21.98
C ASP A 138 -5.30 7.68 20.64
N ALA A 139 -4.52 7.63 19.54
CA ALA A 139 -5.05 7.42 18.18
C ALA A 139 -3.96 6.90 17.22
N TYR A 140 -3.29 5.80 17.57
CA TYR A 140 -2.11 5.30 16.84
C TYR A 140 -2.39 5.02 15.36
N GLU A 141 -3.45 4.31 15.05
CA GLU A 141 -3.76 3.90 13.67
C GLU A 141 -4.18 5.10 12.81
N GLU A 142 -4.91 6.06 13.37
CA GLU A 142 -5.24 7.31 12.68
C GLU A 142 -3.98 8.14 12.44
N ALA A 143 -3.13 8.30 13.48
CA ALA A 143 -1.86 9.01 13.38
C ALA A 143 -0.88 8.36 12.38
N THR A 144 -0.96 7.04 12.20
CA THR A 144 -0.22 6.31 11.16
C THR A 144 -0.65 6.79 9.76
N GLY A 145 -1.94 6.91 9.51
CA GLY A 145 -2.46 7.45 8.25
C GLY A 145 -2.04 8.91 8.03
N ASP A 146 -2.18 9.74 9.06
CA ASP A 146 -1.79 11.15 9.00
C ASP A 146 -0.30 11.31 8.68
N ALA A 147 0.58 10.50 9.28
CA ALA A 147 2.02 10.53 9.02
C ALA A 147 2.35 10.19 7.55
N VAL A 148 1.63 9.25 6.94
CA VAL A 148 1.76 8.95 5.51
C VAL A 148 1.33 10.13 4.67
N VAL A 149 0.14 10.68 4.91
CA VAL A 149 -0.42 11.82 4.16
C VAL A 149 0.49 13.05 4.26
N GLU A 150 0.94 13.40 5.47
CA GLU A 150 1.87 14.49 5.70
C GLU A 150 3.18 14.30 4.93
N THR A 151 3.73 13.08 4.93
CA THR A 151 4.97 12.77 4.23
C THR A 151 4.83 12.93 2.72
N ILE A 152 3.77 12.40 2.12
CA ILE A 152 3.47 12.52 0.69
C ILE A 152 3.32 14.00 0.30
N HIS A 153 2.54 14.78 1.07
CA HIS A 153 2.35 16.20 0.80
C HIS A 153 3.63 17.01 0.97
N ARG A 154 4.38 16.79 2.05
CA ARG A 154 5.63 17.52 2.35
C ARG A 154 6.70 17.30 1.29
N LEU A 155 6.77 16.11 0.72
CA LEU A 155 7.71 15.76 -0.33
C LEU A 155 7.21 16.13 -1.74
N GLY A 156 5.95 16.56 -1.88
CA GLY A 156 5.35 16.88 -3.17
C GLY A 156 5.19 15.66 -4.09
N ILE A 157 5.05 14.47 -3.49
CA ILE A 157 4.90 13.22 -4.23
C ILE A 157 3.46 13.10 -4.74
N ASP A 158 3.31 12.72 -6.02
CA ASP A 158 2.02 12.29 -6.56
C ASP A 158 1.72 10.86 -6.07
N PRO A 159 0.66 10.64 -5.26
CA PRO A 159 0.33 9.32 -4.74
C PRO A 159 -0.06 8.31 -5.84
N VAL A 160 -0.42 8.75 -7.03
CA VAL A 160 -0.65 7.85 -8.16
C VAL A 160 0.66 7.42 -8.81
N ALA A 161 1.64 8.33 -8.86
CA ALA A 161 2.94 8.06 -9.46
C ALA A 161 3.89 7.27 -8.54
N THR A 162 3.71 7.37 -7.23
CA THR A 162 4.45 6.60 -6.22
C THR A 162 3.45 5.99 -5.23
N PRO A 163 2.84 4.85 -5.57
CA PRO A 163 1.68 4.30 -4.86
C PRO A 163 2.07 3.53 -3.59
N GLY A 164 2.88 4.12 -2.72
CA GLY A 164 3.28 3.49 -1.46
C GLY A 164 4.13 4.39 -0.57
N ALA A 165 4.17 4.05 0.71
CA ALA A 165 5.01 4.66 1.73
C ALA A 165 5.36 3.65 2.83
N LEU A 166 6.45 3.92 3.55
CA LEU A 166 6.86 3.19 4.73
C LEU A 166 6.49 4.00 5.97
N VAL A 167 5.86 3.37 6.95
CA VAL A 167 5.67 3.97 8.27
C VAL A 167 6.88 3.63 9.13
N ALA A 168 7.55 4.63 9.68
CA ALA A 168 8.74 4.45 10.52
C ALA A 168 8.46 3.44 11.64
N HIS A 169 9.39 2.49 11.83
CA HIS A 169 9.33 1.40 12.82
C HIS A 169 8.14 0.42 12.67
N HIS A 170 7.32 0.54 11.62
CA HIS A 170 6.13 -0.30 11.45
C HIS A 170 6.24 -1.17 10.18
N GLY A 171 5.92 -0.63 9.02
CA GLY A 171 5.91 -1.37 7.77
C GLY A 171 5.35 -0.57 6.61
N PRO A 172 5.21 -1.20 5.43
CA PRO A 172 4.72 -0.55 4.23
C PRO A 172 3.19 -0.46 4.18
N PHE A 173 2.72 0.63 3.57
CA PHE A 173 1.39 0.79 3.01
C PHE A 173 1.53 1.02 1.52
N THR A 174 0.71 0.33 0.73
CA THR A 174 0.57 0.54 -0.71
C THR A 174 -0.89 0.76 -1.07
N TRP A 175 -1.11 1.41 -2.19
CA TRP A 175 -2.47 1.69 -2.67
C TRP A 175 -2.53 1.58 -4.19
N GLY A 176 -3.74 1.56 -4.74
CA GLY A 176 -3.98 1.43 -6.16
C GLY A 176 -5.41 1.80 -6.52
N ARG A 177 -5.79 1.57 -7.77
CA ARG A 177 -7.14 1.83 -8.31
C ARG A 177 -8.22 0.94 -7.65
N ASP A 178 -7.80 -0.24 -7.20
CA ASP A 178 -8.60 -1.24 -6.49
C ASP A 178 -7.70 -2.08 -5.58
N ALA A 179 -8.28 -3.04 -4.86
CA ALA A 179 -7.54 -3.90 -3.95
C ALA A 179 -6.50 -4.78 -4.67
N ALA A 180 -6.76 -5.22 -5.89
CA ALA A 180 -5.84 -6.06 -6.66
C ALA A 180 -4.60 -5.26 -7.11
N ASP A 181 -4.80 -4.04 -7.59
CA ASP A 181 -3.74 -3.10 -7.98
C ASP A 181 -2.85 -2.74 -6.76
N ALA A 182 -3.46 -2.51 -5.59
CA ALA A 182 -2.74 -2.26 -4.34
C ALA A 182 -1.88 -3.45 -3.90
N VAL A 183 -2.35 -4.69 -4.10
CA VAL A 183 -1.57 -5.93 -3.85
C VAL A 183 -0.41 -6.04 -4.84
N GLU A 184 -0.63 -5.76 -6.14
CA GLU A 184 0.45 -5.76 -7.13
C GLU A 184 1.56 -4.78 -6.73
N HIS A 185 1.20 -3.57 -6.28
CA HIS A 185 2.16 -2.60 -5.77
C HIS A 185 2.89 -3.09 -4.51
N ALA A 186 2.22 -3.83 -3.62
CA ALA A 186 2.86 -4.42 -2.44
C ALA A 186 3.90 -5.50 -2.80
N VAL A 187 3.59 -6.35 -3.78
CA VAL A 187 4.53 -7.35 -4.31
C VAL A 187 5.76 -6.68 -4.92
N ILE A 188 5.53 -5.67 -5.76
CA ILE A 188 6.63 -4.93 -6.41
C ILE A 188 7.45 -4.19 -5.35
N LEU A 189 6.81 -3.55 -4.37
CA LEU A 189 7.49 -2.82 -3.31
C LEU A 189 8.42 -3.72 -2.50
N GLU A 190 7.98 -4.90 -2.11
CA GLU A 190 8.81 -5.86 -1.37
C GLU A 190 10.02 -6.30 -2.20
N GLU A 191 9.84 -6.60 -3.49
CA GLU A 191 10.94 -7.03 -4.35
C GLU A 191 11.94 -5.89 -4.61
N VAL A 192 11.48 -4.65 -4.87
CA VAL A 192 12.39 -3.52 -5.05
C VAL A 192 13.09 -3.12 -3.74
N ALA A 193 12.43 -3.29 -2.58
CA ALA A 193 13.04 -3.11 -1.28
C ALA A 193 14.22 -4.07 -1.06
N LYS A 194 14.02 -5.35 -1.41
CA LYS A 194 15.06 -6.38 -1.37
C LYS A 194 16.22 -6.06 -2.30
N ILE A 195 15.93 -5.74 -3.56
CA ILE A 195 16.96 -5.41 -4.56
C ILE A 195 17.73 -4.17 -4.12
N ALA A 196 17.06 -3.12 -3.65
CA ALA A 196 17.70 -1.90 -3.17
C ALA A 196 18.62 -2.18 -1.97
N LEU A 197 18.19 -3.01 -1.01
CA LEU A 197 19.01 -3.40 0.14
C LEU A 197 20.32 -4.06 -0.29
N LEU A 198 20.24 -5.02 -1.21
CA LEU A 198 21.42 -5.71 -1.76
C LEU A 198 22.31 -4.76 -2.57
N SER A 199 21.71 -3.86 -3.36
CA SER A 199 22.45 -2.90 -4.18
C SER A 199 23.22 -1.90 -3.32
N VAL A 200 22.60 -1.35 -2.29
CA VAL A 200 23.24 -0.41 -1.34
C VAL A 200 24.33 -1.12 -0.51
N ALA A 201 24.18 -2.41 -0.19
CA ALA A 201 25.21 -3.19 0.46
C ALA A 201 26.45 -3.38 -0.45
N LEU A 202 26.25 -3.55 -1.75
CA LEU A 202 27.33 -3.69 -2.74
C LEU A 202 27.99 -2.33 -3.07
N ASN A 203 27.21 -1.27 -3.19
CA ASN A 203 27.67 0.08 -3.48
C ASN A 203 26.83 1.11 -2.72
N PRO A 204 27.27 1.57 -1.55
CA PRO A 204 26.54 2.55 -0.75
C PRO A 204 26.36 3.93 -1.41
N ALA A 205 27.16 4.24 -2.42
CA ALA A 205 27.11 5.53 -3.13
C ALA A 205 26.34 5.44 -4.47
N ILE A 206 25.62 4.33 -4.71
CA ILE A 206 24.89 4.14 -5.95
C ILE A 206 23.83 5.23 -6.16
N GLN A 207 23.79 5.75 -7.37
CA GLN A 207 22.77 6.68 -7.84
C GLN A 207 22.34 6.28 -9.25
N MET A 208 21.08 6.57 -9.58
CA MET A 208 20.56 6.36 -10.93
C MET A 208 20.36 7.69 -11.65
N ASN A 209 20.62 7.70 -12.95
CA ASN A 209 20.37 8.89 -13.78
C ASN A 209 18.86 9.16 -13.84
N ARG A 210 18.46 10.40 -13.56
CA ARG A 210 17.06 10.84 -13.56
C ARG A 210 16.37 10.59 -14.92
N ASP A 211 17.07 10.81 -16.03
CA ASP A 211 16.52 10.55 -17.36
C ASP A 211 16.17 9.08 -17.58
N LEU A 212 16.90 8.17 -16.93
CA LEU A 212 16.59 6.73 -16.99
C LEU A 212 15.36 6.39 -16.16
N ILE A 213 15.15 7.03 -15.01
CA ILE A 213 13.93 6.91 -14.21
C ILE A 213 12.74 7.38 -15.06
N GLU A 214 12.79 8.59 -15.60
CA GLU A 214 11.72 9.16 -16.44
C GLU A 214 11.40 8.26 -17.65
N LYS A 215 12.44 7.74 -18.30
CA LYS A 215 12.28 6.82 -19.43
C LYS A 215 11.52 5.56 -19.05
N HIS A 216 11.88 4.96 -17.91
CA HIS A 216 11.26 3.71 -17.46
C HIS A 216 9.84 3.93 -16.96
N TYR A 217 9.60 4.98 -16.19
CA TYR A 217 8.27 5.34 -15.72
C TYR A 217 7.33 5.64 -16.90
N SER A 218 7.73 6.54 -17.81
CA SER A 218 6.87 6.99 -18.92
C SER A 218 6.55 5.91 -19.96
N ARG A 219 7.37 4.84 -20.08
CA ARG A 219 7.07 3.73 -21.00
C ARG A 219 5.87 2.89 -20.58
N LYS A 220 5.53 2.89 -19.27
CA LYS A 220 4.39 2.16 -18.70
C LYS A 220 3.21 3.08 -18.37
N HIS A 221 3.50 4.35 -18.07
CA HIS A 221 2.52 5.29 -17.56
C HIS A 221 2.40 6.50 -18.50
N GLY A 222 1.18 7.06 -18.56
CA GLY A 222 0.91 8.27 -19.33
C GLY A 222 0.54 8.02 -20.81
N PRO A 223 0.31 9.10 -21.58
CA PRO A 223 -0.32 9.03 -22.91
C PRO A 223 0.57 8.42 -23.99
N LYS A 224 1.87 8.27 -23.75
CA LYS A 224 2.84 7.67 -24.67
C LYS A 224 3.35 6.31 -24.21
N ALA A 225 2.65 5.66 -23.28
CA ALA A 225 3.02 4.33 -22.82
C ALA A 225 3.03 3.33 -23.99
N TYR A 226 4.07 2.50 -24.04
CA TYR A 226 4.24 1.51 -25.11
C TYR A 226 4.62 0.13 -24.60
N TYR A 227 4.74 -0.03 -23.28
CA TYR A 227 5.04 -1.33 -22.66
C TYR A 227 3.79 -2.20 -22.60
N GLY A 228 3.97 -3.49 -22.90
CA GLY A 228 2.89 -4.48 -22.90
C GLY A 228 2.25 -4.70 -24.26
N GLN A 229 1.22 -5.53 -24.32
CA GLN A 229 0.49 -5.85 -25.56
C GLN A 229 -0.55 -4.77 -25.88
N LYS A 230 -0.64 -4.36 -27.13
CA LYS A 230 -1.71 -3.47 -27.58
C LYS A 230 -3.05 -4.21 -27.46
N GLY A 231 -3.93 -3.74 -26.60
CA GLY A 231 -5.29 -4.26 -26.48
C GLY A 231 -5.69 -4.82 -25.11
N ASN A 232 -4.81 -4.88 -24.13
CA ASN A 232 -5.17 -5.21 -22.74
C ASN A 232 -5.22 -3.93 -21.89
N SER A 233 -6.06 -2.98 -22.25
CA SER A 233 -6.60 -2.02 -21.28
C SER A 233 -7.58 -2.79 -20.42
N LYS A 234 -7.13 -3.29 -19.28
CA LYS A 234 -8.00 -3.83 -18.26
C LYS A 234 -8.64 -2.70 -17.48
#